data_375d58454c7630cb3f58cf459ce73060
#
_entry.id   375d58454c7630cb3f58cf459ce73060
#
_cell.length_a   1.000
_cell.length_b   1.000
_cell.length_c   1.000
_cell.angle_alpha   90.00
_cell.angle_beta   90.00
_cell.angle_gamma   90.00
#
_symmetry.space_group_name_H-M   'P 1'
#
loop_
_entity.id
_entity.type
_entity.pdbx_description
1 polymer ?
#
loop_
_entity_poly.entity_id
_entity_poly.type
_entity_poly.pdbx_seq_one_letter_code
_entity_poly.pdbx_strand_id
1 'polypeptide(L)'
;MPVIVVANPKGGVGKSTLSTNLAGYLASQGHAVMLGDIDRQQSARTWLGLRPAAARPIRSWETDDDLRVRPPRGTTHLVLDTPAGLHGKRLDEVLKIATQVIVPLQPSIFDIHATHAFLEQLAAHRRAGKFEVALVGMRSREGTIAADQLKAFLGGSSFPVLTHLRDTQNYIHLAAQGLTLWDVTPSRVERDLEQWQPVIGWLAR
;
A
#
# COMPACT_ATOMS: atom_id res chain seq x y z
N MET A 1 -12.66 11.10 -6.76
CA MET A 1 -12.18 10.54 -5.48
C MET A 1 -11.00 9.63 -5.80
N PRO A 2 -9.83 9.88 -5.26
CA PRO A 2 -8.68 8.99 -5.38
C PRO A 2 -8.97 7.61 -4.81
N VAL A 3 -8.54 6.57 -5.54
CA VAL A 3 -8.58 5.16 -5.14
C VAL A 3 -7.15 4.62 -5.24
N ILE A 4 -6.54 4.40 -4.09
CA ILE A 4 -5.17 3.95 -3.96
C ILE A 4 -5.19 2.45 -3.73
N VAL A 5 -4.67 1.69 -4.67
CA VAL A 5 -4.60 0.23 -4.59
C VAL A 5 -3.19 -0.20 -4.19
N VAL A 6 -3.08 -1.06 -3.18
CA VAL A 6 -1.81 -1.68 -2.81
C VAL A 6 -1.82 -3.12 -3.30
N ALA A 7 -1.02 -3.43 -4.32
CA ALA A 7 -1.05 -4.71 -5.00
C ALA A 7 0.35 -5.28 -5.28
N ASN A 8 0.49 -6.57 -5.03
CA ASN A 8 1.62 -7.41 -5.47
C ASN A 8 1.16 -8.87 -5.41
N PRO A 9 1.49 -9.71 -6.41
CA PRO A 9 1.10 -11.11 -6.42
C PRO A 9 1.72 -11.94 -5.30
N LYS A 10 2.82 -11.48 -4.71
CA LYS A 10 3.49 -12.19 -3.62
C LYS A 10 2.84 -11.94 -2.27
N GLY A 11 2.82 -13.00 -1.45
CA GLY A 11 2.45 -12.92 -0.04
C GLY A 11 3.58 -12.36 0.82
N GLY A 12 3.25 -11.71 1.94
CA GLY A 12 4.23 -11.25 2.92
C GLY A 12 5.03 -10.00 2.56
N VAL A 13 4.86 -9.41 1.39
CA VAL A 13 5.63 -8.23 0.92
C VAL A 13 5.28 -6.92 1.62
N GLY A 14 4.32 -6.92 2.55
CA GLY A 14 3.97 -5.73 3.33
C GLY A 14 2.77 -4.95 2.79
N LYS A 15 1.90 -5.55 1.96
CA LYS A 15 0.69 -4.89 1.44
C LYS A 15 -0.17 -4.28 2.53
N SER A 16 -0.61 -5.07 3.50
CA SER A 16 -1.48 -4.57 4.59
C SER A 16 -0.78 -3.54 5.47
N THR A 17 0.53 -3.67 5.72
CA THR A 17 1.32 -2.66 6.43
C THR A 17 1.30 -1.32 5.67
N LEU A 18 1.49 -1.37 4.35
CA LEU A 18 1.47 -0.18 3.51
C LEU A 18 0.06 0.41 3.43
N SER A 19 -0.97 -0.42 3.21
CA SER A 19 -2.38 0.00 3.12
C SER A 19 -2.87 0.70 4.40
N THR A 20 -2.58 0.12 5.56
CA THR A 20 -2.97 0.70 6.85
C THR A 20 -2.26 2.03 7.12
N ASN A 21 -0.96 2.12 6.83
CA ASN A 21 -0.21 3.36 7.00
C ASN A 21 -0.63 4.45 5.98
N LEU A 22 -0.94 4.12 4.73
CA LEU A 22 -1.53 5.05 3.77
C LEU A 22 -2.86 5.62 4.27
N ALA A 23 -3.74 4.74 4.76
CA ALA A 23 -5.03 5.16 5.33
C ALA A 23 -4.82 6.04 6.58
N GLY A 24 -3.86 5.70 7.45
CA GLY A 24 -3.49 6.50 8.62
C GLY A 24 -2.96 7.88 8.25
N TYR A 25 -2.09 7.96 7.26
CA TYR A 25 -1.60 9.24 6.74
C TYR A 25 -2.77 10.12 6.27
N LEU A 26 -3.58 9.62 5.36
CA LEU A 26 -4.71 10.37 4.81
C LEU A 26 -5.69 10.83 5.90
N ALA A 27 -5.98 9.97 6.87
CA ALA A 27 -6.82 10.33 8.00
C ALA A 27 -6.17 11.42 8.87
N SER A 28 -4.84 11.39 9.07
CA SER A 28 -4.11 12.44 9.80
C SER A 28 -4.19 13.82 9.13
N GLN A 29 -4.36 13.84 7.80
CA GLN A 29 -4.56 15.05 7.01
C GLN A 29 -6.03 15.54 7.02
N GLY A 30 -6.91 14.89 7.77
CA GLY A 30 -8.33 15.28 7.89
C GLY A 30 -9.23 14.74 6.77
N HIS A 31 -8.74 13.81 5.95
CA HIS A 31 -9.55 13.18 4.91
C HIS A 31 -10.54 12.17 5.48
N ALA A 32 -11.70 12.04 4.84
CA ALA A 32 -12.68 10.99 5.12
C ALA A 32 -12.26 9.71 4.37
N VAL A 33 -11.52 8.84 5.07
CA VAL A 33 -10.85 7.68 4.48
C VAL A 33 -11.67 6.41 4.69
N MET A 34 -11.79 5.63 3.62
CA MET A 34 -12.23 4.23 3.67
C MET A 34 -11.05 3.30 3.39
N LEU A 35 -10.96 2.21 4.15
CA LEU A 35 -10.02 1.13 3.92
C LEU A 35 -10.80 -0.13 3.54
N GLY A 36 -10.62 -0.58 2.31
CA GLY A 36 -11.16 -1.84 1.79
C GLY A 36 -10.13 -2.95 1.91
N ASP A 37 -10.59 -4.13 2.25
CA ASP A 37 -9.78 -5.34 2.32
C ASP A 37 -10.47 -6.44 1.53
N ILE A 38 -9.91 -6.79 0.38
CA ILE A 38 -10.42 -7.85 -0.49
C ILE A 38 -9.58 -9.14 -0.41
N ASP A 39 -8.65 -9.21 0.55
CA ASP A 39 -7.95 -10.45 0.88
C ASP A 39 -8.84 -11.34 1.77
N ARG A 40 -8.85 -12.64 1.52
CA ARG A 40 -9.56 -13.61 2.38
C ARG A 40 -9.01 -13.64 3.81
N GLN A 41 -7.75 -13.28 4.00
CA GLN A 41 -7.11 -13.16 5.33
C GLN A 41 -7.65 -11.97 6.14
N GLN A 42 -8.20 -10.97 5.48
CA GLN A 42 -8.78 -9.76 6.09
C GLN A 42 -7.86 -9.08 7.12
N SER A 43 -6.57 -9.00 6.81
CA SER A 43 -5.57 -8.43 7.72
C SER A 43 -5.81 -6.95 8.02
N ALA A 44 -6.14 -6.14 7.00
CA ALA A 44 -6.45 -4.73 7.18
C ALA A 44 -7.78 -4.52 7.92
N ARG A 45 -8.78 -5.37 7.67
CA ARG A 45 -10.05 -5.35 8.41
C ARG A 45 -9.86 -5.71 9.89
N THR A 46 -9.07 -6.75 10.17
CA THR A 46 -8.72 -7.13 11.55
C THR A 46 -8.01 -5.97 12.28
N TRP A 47 -7.07 -5.31 11.60
CA TRP A 47 -6.38 -4.13 12.13
C TRP A 47 -7.35 -2.98 12.42
N LEU A 48 -8.35 -2.71 11.56
CA LEU A 48 -9.39 -1.72 11.82
C LEU A 48 -10.17 -2.01 13.11
N GLY A 49 -10.43 -3.28 13.40
CA GLY A 49 -11.07 -3.70 14.64
C GLY A 49 -10.27 -3.41 15.91
N LEU A 50 -8.94 -3.29 15.79
CA LEU A 50 -8.05 -2.93 16.89
C LEU A 50 -7.89 -1.40 17.06
N ARG A 51 -8.34 -0.61 16.09
CA ARG A 51 -8.09 0.84 16.06
C ARG A 51 -8.83 1.54 17.22
N PRO A 52 -8.10 2.26 18.10
CA PRO A 52 -8.71 2.91 19.24
C PRO A 52 -9.55 4.12 18.81
N ALA A 53 -10.65 4.38 19.55
CA ALA A 53 -11.55 5.50 19.27
C ALA A 53 -10.87 6.87 19.34
N ALA A 54 -9.76 6.99 20.06
CA ALA A 54 -8.97 8.22 20.15
C ALA A 54 -8.14 8.51 18.88
N ALA A 55 -7.89 7.50 18.04
CA ALA A 55 -7.18 7.69 16.78
C ALA A 55 -8.10 8.30 15.71
N ARG A 56 -7.50 8.95 14.70
CA ARG A 56 -8.27 9.51 13.58
C ARG A 56 -9.10 8.42 12.91
N PRO A 57 -10.40 8.66 12.62
CA PRO A 57 -11.29 7.63 12.12
C PRO A 57 -10.91 7.19 10.71
N ILE A 58 -10.85 5.88 10.52
CA ILE A 58 -10.77 5.20 9.23
C ILE A 58 -11.92 4.22 9.21
N ARG A 59 -12.75 4.24 8.17
CA ARG A 59 -13.92 3.39 8.07
C ARG A 59 -13.63 2.17 7.19
N SER A 60 -14.26 1.04 7.51
CA SER A 60 -14.23 -0.12 6.63
C SER A 60 -15.05 0.14 5.37
N TRP A 61 -14.49 -0.18 4.21
CA TRP A 61 -15.25 -0.28 2.97
C TRP A 61 -15.56 -1.74 2.69
N GLU A 62 -16.81 -2.11 2.94
CA GLU A 62 -17.31 -3.42 2.62
C GLU A 62 -17.81 -3.42 1.18
N THR A 63 -17.25 -4.29 0.36
CA THR A 63 -17.58 -4.41 -1.04
C THR A 63 -17.86 -5.87 -1.39
N ASP A 64 -18.63 -6.06 -2.47
CA ASP A 64 -18.80 -7.37 -3.11
C ASP A 64 -17.54 -7.78 -3.91
N ASP A 65 -17.55 -9.01 -4.41
CA ASP A 65 -16.43 -9.56 -5.19
C ASP A 65 -16.17 -8.77 -6.50
N ASP A 66 -17.18 -8.09 -7.02
CA ASP A 66 -17.10 -7.30 -8.26
C ASP A 66 -16.76 -5.81 -7.99
N LEU A 67 -16.51 -5.41 -6.75
CA LEU A 67 -16.18 -4.03 -6.32
C LEU A 67 -17.24 -2.99 -6.75
N ARG A 68 -18.52 -3.39 -6.82
CA ARG A 68 -19.63 -2.54 -7.29
C ARG A 68 -20.20 -1.65 -6.19
N VAL A 69 -19.96 -1.98 -4.93
CA VAL A 69 -20.46 -1.20 -3.80
C VAL A 69 -19.77 0.15 -3.79
N ARG A 70 -20.54 1.21 -3.98
CA ARG A 70 -19.98 2.57 -3.94
C ARG A 70 -19.67 2.96 -2.49
N PRO A 71 -18.50 3.60 -2.25
CA PRO A 71 -18.22 4.18 -0.95
C PRO A 71 -19.33 5.18 -0.54
N PRO A 72 -19.62 5.29 0.77
CA PRO A 72 -20.61 6.24 1.28
C PRO A 72 -20.35 7.67 0.84
N ARG A 73 -21.41 8.47 0.75
CA ARG A 73 -21.28 9.91 0.45
C ARG A 73 -20.37 10.60 1.46
N GLY A 74 -19.53 11.52 0.99
CA GLY A 74 -18.56 12.23 1.82
C GLY A 74 -17.23 11.52 1.96
N THR A 75 -17.05 10.29 1.44
CA THR A 75 -15.73 9.64 1.33
C THR A 75 -14.85 10.45 0.38
N THR A 76 -13.66 10.82 0.83
CA THR A 76 -12.70 11.58 0.02
C THR A 76 -11.60 10.70 -0.58
N HIS A 77 -11.20 9.64 0.11
CA HIS A 77 -10.15 8.71 -0.31
C HIS A 77 -10.53 7.26 0.01
N LEU A 78 -10.14 6.36 -0.89
CA LEU A 78 -10.25 4.93 -0.69
C LEU A 78 -8.87 4.30 -0.81
N VAL A 79 -8.47 3.53 0.19
CA VAL A 79 -7.29 2.65 0.14
C VAL A 79 -7.78 1.22 0.04
N LEU A 80 -7.23 0.43 -0.89
CA LEU A 80 -7.62 -0.95 -1.11
C LEU A 80 -6.43 -1.88 -0.88
N ASP A 81 -6.53 -2.70 0.16
CA ASP A 81 -5.62 -3.83 0.41
C ASP A 81 -6.03 -5.03 -0.43
N THR A 82 -5.08 -5.65 -1.12
CA THR A 82 -5.38 -6.73 -2.06
C THR A 82 -4.70 -8.05 -1.66
N PRO A 83 -5.29 -9.21 -2.07
CA PRO A 83 -4.71 -10.51 -1.78
C PRO A 83 -3.38 -10.74 -2.51
N ALA A 84 -2.62 -11.71 -2.01
CA ALA A 84 -1.62 -12.37 -2.82
C ALA A 84 -2.29 -13.09 -4.00
N GLY A 85 -1.57 -13.17 -5.13
CA GLY A 85 -2.09 -13.86 -6.31
C GLY A 85 -3.23 -13.12 -7.04
N LEU A 86 -3.35 -11.81 -6.86
CA LEU A 86 -4.30 -11.00 -7.62
C LEU A 86 -3.96 -11.04 -9.11
N HIS A 87 -4.86 -11.62 -9.94
CA HIS A 87 -4.66 -11.78 -11.38
C HIS A 87 -6.00 -11.86 -12.13
N GLY A 88 -5.93 -11.87 -13.47
CA GLY A 88 -7.07 -12.09 -14.36
C GLY A 88 -8.22 -11.11 -14.11
N LYS A 89 -9.45 -11.62 -14.18
CA LYS A 89 -10.67 -10.81 -14.04
C LYS A 89 -10.69 -9.98 -12.75
N ARG A 90 -10.20 -10.53 -11.64
CA ARG A 90 -10.19 -9.80 -10.36
C ARG A 90 -9.22 -8.61 -10.36
N LEU A 91 -8.05 -8.77 -10.99
CA LEU A 91 -7.15 -7.65 -11.22
C LEU A 91 -7.80 -6.59 -12.12
N ASP A 92 -8.49 -7.01 -13.18
CA ASP A 92 -9.20 -6.08 -14.08
C ASP A 92 -10.25 -5.26 -13.32
N GLU A 93 -11.03 -5.87 -12.42
CA GLU A 93 -12.03 -5.16 -11.61
C GLU A 93 -11.36 -4.14 -10.67
N VAL A 94 -10.26 -4.52 -10.01
CA VAL A 94 -9.49 -3.62 -9.16
C VAL A 94 -8.94 -2.44 -9.97
N LEU A 95 -8.35 -2.69 -11.12
CA LEU A 95 -7.77 -1.64 -11.98
C LEU A 95 -8.84 -0.75 -12.65
N LYS A 96 -10.10 -1.18 -12.73
CA LYS A 96 -11.20 -0.32 -13.20
C LYS A 96 -11.46 0.85 -12.28
N ILE A 97 -11.30 0.67 -10.98
CA ILE A 97 -11.57 1.71 -9.97
C ILE A 97 -10.31 2.44 -9.53
N ALA A 98 -9.12 1.88 -9.77
CA ALA A 98 -7.86 2.45 -9.34
C ALA A 98 -7.57 3.79 -10.03
N THR A 99 -7.08 4.76 -9.25
CA THR A 99 -6.42 5.97 -9.75
C THR A 99 -4.91 5.88 -9.56
N GLN A 100 -4.48 5.21 -8.51
CA GLN A 100 -3.08 5.00 -8.14
C GLN A 100 -2.87 3.56 -7.70
N VAL A 101 -1.77 2.94 -8.12
CA VAL A 101 -1.38 1.59 -7.72
C VAL A 101 0.01 1.66 -7.11
N ILE A 102 0.15 1.24 -5.85
CA ILE A 102 1.44 1.14 -5.19
C ILE A 102 1.80 -0.33 -5.08
N VAL A 103 2.99 -0.67 -5.56
CA VAL A 103 3.51 -2.04 -5.57
C VAL A 103 4.64 -2.17 -4.54
N PRO A 104 4.35 -2.71 -3.34
CA PRO A 104 5.38 -3.03 -2.37
C PRO A 104 6.15 -4.28 -2.78
N LEU A 105 7.47 -4.28 -2.58
CA LEU A 105 8.32 -5.46 -2.79
C LEU A 105 9.45 -5.52 -1.77
N GLN A 106 9.89 -6.73 -1.44
CA GLN A 106 10.97 -6.98 -0.50
C GLN A 106 12.28 -7.31 -1.21
N PRO A 107 13.43 -7.14 -0.55
CA PRO A 107 14.74 -7.52 -1.07
C PRO A 107 14.91 -9.05 -1.07
N SER A 108 14.24 -9.72 -2.00
CA SER A 108 14.27 -11.16 -2.24
C SER A 108 14.25 -11.41 -3.74
N ILE A 109 15.14 -12.26 -4.23
CA ILE A 109 15.22 -12.59 -5.66
C ILE A 109 13.90 -13.14 -6.22
N PHE A 110 13.19 -13.95 -5.43
CA PHE A 110 11.89 -14.51 -5.84
C PHE A 110 10.79 -13.45 -5.89
N ASP A 111 10.83 -12.46 -5.00
CA ASP A 111 9.88 -11.35 -4.99
C ASP A 111 10.14 -10.39 -6.16
N ILE A 112 11.41 -10.16 -6.48
CA ILE A 112 11.86 -9.36 -7.63
C ILE A 112 11.32 -9.94 -8.93
N HIS A 113 11.51 -11.24 -9.20
CA HIS A 113 11.04 -11.87 -10.42
C HIS A 113 9.51 -11.87 -10.55
N ALA A 114 8.79 -12.20 -9.48
CA ALA A 114 7.34 -12.20 -9.50
C ALA A 114 6.77 -10.77 -9.68
N THR A 115 7.43 -9.78 -9.08
CA THR A 115 7.04 -8.38 -9.23
C THR A 115 7.31 -7.89 -10.65
N HIS A 116 8.41 -8.29 -11.29
CA HIS A 116 8.70 -7.92 -12.68
C HIS A 116 7.56 -8.33 -13.62
N ALA A 117 7.17 -9.60 -13.60
CA ALA A 117 6.07 -10.10 -14.42
C ALA A 117 4.74 -9.35 -14.14
N PHE A 118 4.50 -8.98 -12.89
CA PHE A 118 3.32 -8.20 -12.51
C PHE A 118 3.39 -6.76 -13.06
N LEU A 119 4.55 -6.12 -13.03
CA LEU A 119 4.75 -4.78 -13.59
C LEU A 119 4.57 -4.77 -15.11
N GLU A 120 5.06 -5.79 -15.81
CA GLU A 120 4.79 -5.97 -17.25
C GLU A 120 3.29 -6.12 -17.52
N GLN A 121 2.57 -6.88 -16.69
CA GLN A 121 1.12 -7.01 -16.79
C GLN A 121 0.40 -5.67 -16.57
N LEU A 122 0.83 -4.86 -15.60
CA LEU A 122 0.26 -3.52 -15.38
C LEU A 122 0.55 -2.58 -16.55
N ALA A 123 1.77 -2.61 -17.11
CA ALA A 123 2.17 -1.80 -18.25
C ALA A 123 1.38 -2.16 -19.53
N ALA A 124 1.16 -3.45 -19.76
CA ALA A 124 0.41 -3.96 -20.90
C ALA A 124 -1.12 -3.92 -20.71
N HIS A 125 -1.61 -3.53 -19.53
CA HIS A 125 -3.03 -3.55 -19.25
C HIS A 125 -3.77 -2.52 -20.11
N ARG A 126 -4.97 -2.90 -20.63
CA ARG A 126 -5.81 -2.03 -21.49
C ARG A 126 -6.18 -0.68 -20.88
N ARG A 127 -6.06 -0.54 -19.57
CA ARG A 127 -6.27 0.70 -18.82
C ARG A 127 -4.95 1.37 -18.38
N ALA A 128 -3.80 0.92 -18.86
CA ALA A 128 -2.53 1.60 -18.64
C ALA A 128 -2.69 3.09 -19.04
N GLY A 129 -2.17 3.99 -18.22
CA GLY A 129 -2.37 5.44 -18.38
C GLY A 129 -3.70 6.00 -17.83
N LYS A 130 -4.60 5.16 -17.28
CA LYS A 130 -5.77 5.59 -16.50
C LYS A 130 -5.54 5.54 -14.99
N PHE A 131 -4.45 4.94 -14.58
CA PHE A 131 -3.95 4.90 -13.20
C PHE A 131 -2.43 5.10 -13.23
N GLU A 132 -1.91 5.67 -12.18
CA GLU A 132 -0.47 5.80 -11.98
C GLU A 132 0.05 4.57 -11.21
N VAL A 133 1.28 4.15 -11.50
CA VAL A 133 1.94 3.03 -10.78
C VAL A 133 3.23 3.54 -10.17
N ALA A 134 3.48 3.15 -8.92
CA ALA A 134 4.74 3.42 -8.23
C ALA A 134 5.18 2.23 -7.37
N LEU A 135 6.48 2.15 -7.12
CA LEU A 135 7.13 1.08 -6.37
C LEU A 135 7.58 1.57 -5.00
N VAL A 136 7.47 0.69 -4.00
CA VAL A 136 7.98 0.93 -2.65
C VAL A 136 8.76 -0.29 -2.18
N GLY A 137 10.06 -0.13 -1.95
CA GLY A 137 10.88 -1.15 -1.30
C GLY A 137 10.47 -1.29 0.17
N MET A 138 10.22 -2.52 0.59
CA MET A 138 9.80 -2.83 1.96
C MET A 138 10.89 -3.59 2.70
N ARG A 139 10.96 -3.41 4.03
CA ARG A 139 11.92 -4.13 4.91
C ARG A 139 13.36 -4.06 4.41
N SER A 140 13.75 -2.91 3.91
CA SER A 140 15.11 -2.69 3.41
C SER A 140 16.08 -2.55 4.58
N ARG A 141 17.20 -3.30 4.53
CA ARG A 141 18.32 -3.17 5.47
C ARG A 141 19.52 -2.67 4.70
N GLU A 142 19.91 -1.43 4.94
CA GLU A 142 21.09 -0.82 4.30
C GLU A 142 22.34 -1.67 4.51
N GLY A 143 23.22 -1.69 3.52
CA GLY A 143 24.48 -2.45 3.57
C GLY A 143 24.34 -3.97 3.40
N THR A 144 23.16 -4.45 2.96
CA THR A 144 22.99 -5.88 2.64
C THR A 144 22.97 -6.13 1.13
N ILE A 145 23.53 -7.26 0.69
CA ILE A 145 23.49 -7.69 -0.72
C ILE A 145 22.06 -7.69 -1.27
N ALA A 146 21.10 -8.14 -0.48
CA ALA A 146 19.69 -8.18 -0.88
C ALA A 146 19.11 -6.77 -1.11
N ALA A 147 19.50 -5.77 -0.31
CA ALA A 147 19.08 -4.38 -0.52
C ALA A 147 19.71 -3.80 -1.81
N ASP A 148 20.97 -4.14 -2.11
CA ASP A 148 21.64 -3.69 -3.33
C ASP A 148 21.05 -4.34 -4.58
N GLN A 149 20.70 -5.62 -4.52
CA GLN A 149 19.97 -6.30 -5.59
C GLN A 149 18.59 -5.67 -5.84
N LEU A 150 17.85 -5.34 -4.77
CA LEU A 150 16.57 -4.64 -4.89
C LEU A 150 16.75 -3.27 -5.54
N LYS A 151 17.75 -2.49 -5.11
CA LYS A 151 18.06 -1.18 -5.71
C LYS A 151 18.41 -1.28 -7.19
N ALA A 152 19.23 -2.26 -7.56
CA ALA A 152 19.59 -2.50 -8.96
C ALA A 152 18.36 -2.86 -9.81
N PHE A 153 17.51 -3.75 -9.33
CA PHE A 153 16.25 -4.10 -10.02
C PHE A 153 15.35 -2.88 -10.18
N LEU A 154 15.12 -2.14 -9.11
CA LEU A 154 14.27 -0.97 -9.10
C LEU A 154 14.81 0.15 -9.99
N GLY A 155 16.15 0.30 -10.08
CA GLY A 155 16.80 1.26 -10.98
C GLY A 155 16.57 0.99 -12.46
N GLY A 156 16.27 -0.26 -12.83
CA GLY A 156 15.90 -0.65 -14.20
C GLY A 156 14.37 -0.60 -14.49
N SER A 157 13.55 -0.26 -13.51
CA SER A 157 12.10 -0.21 -13.68
C SER A 157 11.65 1.00 -14.50
N SER A 158 10.66 0.81 -15.36
CA SER A 158 9.96 1.90 -16.06
C SER A 158 9.01 2.70 -15.15
N PHE A 159 8.69 2.18 -13.97
CA PHE A 159 7.85 2.84 -12.99
C PHE A 159 8.69 3.54 -11.91
N PRO A 160 8.24 4.69 -11.39
CA PRO A 160 8.97 5.42 -10.36
C PRO A 160 9.08 4.59 -9.07
N VAL A 161 10.28 4.59 -8.51
CA VAL A 161 10.56 4.08 -7.17
C VAL A 161 10.48 5.23 -6.19
N LEU A 162 9.50 5.19 -5.29
CA LEU A 162 9.26 6.30 -4.37
C LEU A 162 10.28 6.28 -3.22
N THR A 163 10.45 5.13 -2.59
CA THR A 163 11.28 5.01 -1.40
C THR A 163 11.64 3.56 -1.09
N HIS A 164 12.55 3.39 -0.12
CA HIS A 164 12.85 2.13 0.53
C HIS A 164 12.55 2.25 2.03
N LEU A 165 11.43 1.68 2.46
CA LEU A 165 11.05 1.65 3.87
C LEU A 165 11.90 0.61 4.62
N ARG A 166 12.51 1.04 5.71
CA ARG A 166 13.41 0.20 6.50
C ARG A 166 12.68 -0.93 7.23
N ASP A 167 13.41 -1.98 7.58
CA ASP A 167 12.94 -3.04 8.47
C ASP A 167 13.00 -2.52 9.91
N THR A 168 11.83 -2.21 10.49
CA THR A 168 11.72 -1.68 11.85
C THR A 168 10.55 -2.31 12.61
N GLN A 169 10.71 -2.46 13.93
CA GLN A 169 9.68 -2.95 14.82
C GLN A 169 8.51 -1.96 14.99
N ASN A 170 8.69 -0.69 14.62
CA ASN A 170 7.64 0.31 14.75
C ASN A 170 6.36 -0.09 14.03
N TYR A 171 6.46 -0.61 12.80
CA TYR A 171 5.28 -1.08 12.05
C TYR A 171 4.55 -2.21 12.78
N ILE A 172 5.29 -3.15 13.37
CA ILE A 172 4.72 -4.31 14.06
C ILE A 172 4.03 -3.87 15.36
N HIS A 173 4.72 -3.07 16.18
CA HIS A 173 4.20 -2.61 17.47
C HIS A 173 2.97 -1.71 17.30
N LEU A 174 2.98 -0.81 16.32
CA LEU A 174 1.86 0.08 16.05
C LEU A 174 0.68 -0.70 15.47
N ALA A 175 0.92 -1.60 14.53
CA ALA A 175 -0.13 -2.42 13.94
C ALA A 175 -0.85 -3.28 14.98
N ALA A 176 -0.12 -3.85 15.95
CA ALA A 176 -0.71 -4.63 17.05
C ALA A 176 -1.68 -3.82 17.94
N GLN A 177 -1.62 -2.49 17.87
CA GLN A 177 -2.48 -1.56 18.60
C GLN A 177 -3.50 -0.85 17.72
N GLY A 178 -3.64 -1.23 16.46
CA GLY A 178 -4.50 -0.55 15.48
C GLY A 178 -4.02 0.86 15.11
N LEU A 179 -2.74 1.15 15.35
CA LEU A 179 -2.11 2.45 15.13
C LEU A 179 -1.22 2.44 13.88
N THR A 180 -0.89 3.63 13.43
CA THR A 180 0.05 3.92 12.33
C THR A 180 1.14 4.88 12.80
N LEU A 181 2.11 5.15 11.94
CA LEU A 181 3.17 6.13 12.21
C LEU A 181 2.62 7.54 12.53
N TRP A 182 1.43 7.87 12.01
CA TRP A 182 0.80 9.20 12.19
C TRP A 182 -0.08 9.31 13.45
N ASP A 183 -0.24 8.22 14.18
CA ASP A 183 -1.03 8.21 15.41
C ASP A 183 -0.17 8.39 16.67
N VAL A 184 1.15 8.53 16.52
CA VAL A 184 2.10 8.69 17.62
C VAL A 184 2.92 9.96 17.49
N THR A 185 3.60 10.36 18.57
CA THR A 185 4.48 11.53 18.56
C THR A 185 5.59 11.37 17.50
N PRO A 186 5.77 12.34 16.60
CA PRO A 186 6.72 12.23 15.48
C PRO A 186 8.14 11.85 15.88
N SER A 187 8.65 12.35 16.99
CA SER A 187 10.00 12.04 17.49
C SER A 187 10.24 10.55 17.75
N ARG A 188 9.19 9.76 17.98
CA ARG A 188 9.31 8.29 18.17
C ARG A 188 9.56 7.54 16.86
N VAL A 189 9.13 8.11 15.73
CA VAL A 189 9.11 7.48 14.41
C VAL A 189 9.67 8.39 13.31
N GLU A 190 10.45 9.39 13.69
CA GLU A 190 10.97 10.46 12.82
C GLU A 190 11.62 9.90 11.55
N ARG A 191 12.57 8.97 11.72
CA ARG A 191 13.27 8.33 10.59
C ARG A 191 12.31 7.54 9.68
N ASP A 192 11.24 6.98 10.21
CA ASP A 192 10.24 6.28 9.40
C ASP A 192 9.41 7.31 8.62
N LEU A 193 8.99 8.41 9.26
CA LEU A 193 8.25 9.49 8.60
C LEU A 193 9.05 10.16 7.48
N GLU A 194 10.37 10.36 7.67
CA GLU A 194 11.26 10.86 6.61
C GLU A 194 11.22 9.97 5.37
N GLN A 195 11.26 8.64 5.55
CA GLN A 195 11.20 7.70 4.44
C GLN A 195 9.84 7.69 3.72
N TRP A 196 8.78 8.17 4.36
CA TRP A 196 7.46 8.27 3.74
C TRP A 196 7.28 9.54 2.90
N GLN A 197 8.14 10.55 3.02
CA GLN A 197 7.98 11.83 2.30
C GLN A 197 7.83 11.68 0.78
N PRO A 198 8.59 10.81 0.08
CA PRO A 198 8.40 10.61 -1.36
C PRO A 198 7.04 9.96 -1.71
N VAL A 199 6.52 9.08 -0.84
CA VAL A 199 5.18 8.49 -1.02
C VAL A 199 4.12 9.56 -0.89
N ILE A 200 4.22 10.40 0.16
CA ILE A 200 3.32 11.53 0.40
C ILE A 200 3.30 12.49 -0.79
N GLY A 201 4.49 12.88 -1.28
CA GLY A 201 4.61 13.77 -2.43
C GLY A 201 4.02 13.20 -3.71
N TRP A 202 4.05 11.87 -3.87
CA TRP A 202 3.44 11.21 -5.02
C TRP A 202 1.90 11.12 -4.91
N LEU A 203 1.37 10.90 -3.71
CA LEU A 203 -0.08 10.86 -3.47
C LEU A 203 -0.76 12.21 -3.69
N ALA A 204 -0.03 13.31 -3.55
CA ALA A 204 -0.54 14.68 -3.68
C ALA A 204 -0.66 15.17 -5.15
N ARG A 205 -0.28 14.34 -6.13
CA ARG A 205 -0.39 14.66 -7.57
C ARG A 205 -1.79 14.42 -8.06
#